data_c67976a90b661f353788265880123332
#
_entry.id   c67976a90b661f353788265880123332
#
_cell.length_a   1.000
_cell.length_b   1.000
_cell.length_c   1.000
_cell.angle_alpha   90.00
_cell.angle_beta   90.00
_cell.angle_gamma   90.00
#
_symmetry.space_group_name_H-M   'P 1'
#
loop_
_entity.id
_entity.type
_entity.pdbx_description
1 polymer ?
#
loop_
_entity_poly.entity_id
_entity_poly.type
_entity_poly.pdbx_seq_one_letter_code
_entity_poly.pdbx_strand_id
1 'polypeptide(L)'
;MHVRRAIGQIASARIELSDGEMPTQAWAVADGAAFAPGAAIRISAGYGNNKATTIFVGLVVQLGMRIDGDNRSRVIVECRHRAVALTVGRRNRIFVDKTDSQAIESLVGECGLAAIVDATSVQHRELVQYGATDWDFLSARAEANGLLVFPTDDGLHVKRPDTSSVAAIKVQWGVDLMEFRADLDARAQLTSVKAVAWSVAQQAIVEGQAAQPASFGSQGNLGSATLVRIRGHMKFQGSAKVQPAGLIELAGVGERFNGTVFVTAVEHEISDGNWTTRAEFGPPATPSGERPDVSALPASALLPGIGGLHVGVVSQLAPDPAGEMRIQIRVPALEGADGAGGLLWARLAQWTASAGFGAFFVPEVGDEVVVGFFNEDPRHPVVLGSLYSAKHRSPVEMAASNRLKSFTTRSGHRFEFDDLDQVVTLTTNAGNRVVLSDKDKSIMLVDQNHNKLTLGPDGIRLEAPKDVCITAKGAITLDAVGAITLTSTGDIKSEGLNVSCEAQVGFIAKGTASAELSAAGQTTVKGAMVMIN
;
A
#
# COMPACT_ATOMS: atom_id res chain seq x y z
N MET A 1 -28.95 -28.16 23.75
CA MET A 1 -29.06 -26.99 22.87
C MET A 1 -28.17 -25.89 23.42
N HIS A 2 -27.37 -25.28 22.57
CA HIS A 2 -26.50 -24.16 22.91
C HIS A 2 -26.79 -22.98 21.99
N VAL A 3 -26.92 -21.78 22.55
CA VAL A 3 -27.07 -20.52 21.81
C VAL A 3 -26.00 -19.57 22.25
N ARG A 4 -25.19 -19.05 21.34
CA ARG A 4 -24.12 -18.10 21.64
C ARG A 4 -24.31 -16.80 20.86
N ARG A 5 -24.24 -15.68 21.57
CA ARG A 5 -24.18 -14.32 21.02
C ARG A 5 -22.98 -13.62 21.61
N ALA A 6 -22.16 -13.00 20.78
CA ALA A 6 -20.96 -12.29 21.23
C ALA A 6 -20.68 -11.07 20.36
N ILE A 7 -20.04 -10.08 20.96
CA ILE A 7 -19.52 -8.91 20.23
C ILE A 7 -18.45 -9.37 19.23
N GLY A 8 -18.49 -8.84 18.00
CA GLY A 8 -17.55 -9.18 16.93
C GLY A 8 -17.71 -10.60 16.37
N GLN A 9 -18.81 -11.28 16.66
CA GLN A 9 -19.08 -12.64 16.17
C GLN A 9 -20.49 -12.78 15.63
N ILE A 10 -20.66 -13.64 14.63
CA ILE A 10 -21.96 -14.05 14.13
C ILE A 10 -22.64 -14.95 15.18
N ALA A 11 -23.81 -14.56 15.66
CA ALA A 11 -24.54 -15.35 16.63
C ALA A 11 -24.86 -16.76 16.07
N SER A 12 -24.77 -17.76 16.93
CA SER A 12 -24.93 -19.17 16.56
C SER A 12 -25.83 -19.91 17.51
N ALA A 13 -26.49 -20.94 17.00
CA ALA A 13 -27.17 -21.93 17.83
C ALA A 13 -26.85 -23.34 17.33
N ARG A 14 -26.70 -24.26 18.28
CA ARG A 14 -26.52 -25.68 18.03
C ARG A 14 -27.59 -26.47 18.76
N ILE A 15 -28.35 -27.25 18.02
CA ILE A 15 -29.42 -28.08 18.53
C ILE A 15 -29.04 -29.53 18.30
N GLU A 16 -29.11 -30.34 19.35
CA GLU A 16 -28.95 -31.79 19.25
C GLU A 16 -30.27 -32.45 19.64
N LEU A 17 -30.78 -33.28 18.75
CA LEU A 17 -32.07 -33.98 18.93
C LEU A 17 -31.82 -35.48 18.73
N SER A 18 -32.46 -36.30 19.56
CA SER A 18 -32.51 -37.74 19.29
C SER A 18 -33.43 -37.97 18.10
N ASP A 19 -32.97 -38.69 17.10
CA ASP A 19 -33.71 -39.04 15.88
C ASP A 19 -33.18 -40.35 15.34
N GLY A 20 -33.96 -41.01 14.53
CA GLY A 20 -33.62 -42.31 13.92
C GLY A 20 -34.26 -43.50 14.64
N GLU A 21 -35.13 -44.18 13.94
CA GLU A 21 -35.75 -45.41 14.35
C GLU A 21 -35.10 -46.58 13.61
N MET A 22 -34.29 -47.38 14.33
CA MET A 22 -33.49 -48.42 13.71
C MET A 22 -34.32 -49.49 12.96
N PRO A 23 -35.46 -49.98 13.51
CA PRO A 23 -36.26 -51.02 12.83
C PRO A 23 -36.85 -50.54 11.51
N THR A 24 -37.24 -49.32 11.40
CA THR A 24 -37.89 -48.72 10.22
C THR A 24 -36.91 -47.91 9.34
N GLN A 25 -35.70 -47.69 9.84
CA GLN A 25 -34.71 -46.82 9.21
C GLN A 25 -35.24 -45.39 8.92
N ALA A 26 -36.20 -44.94 9.69
CA ALA A 26 -36.86 -43.67 9.52
C ALA A 26 -36.14 -42.56 10.33
N TRP A 27 -36.05 -41.37 9.74
CA TRP A 27 -35.44 -40.17 10.34
C TRP A 27 -36.40 -38.99 10.29
N ALA A 28 -37.34 -38.99 11.19
CA ALA A 28 -38.45 -38.04 11.16
C ALA A 28 -38.03 -36.55 11.26
N VAL A 29 -36.97 -36.27 12.00
CA VAL A 29 -36.42 -34.91 12.16
C VAL A 29 -35.50 -34.57 11.01
N ALA A 30 -34.58 -35.45 10.63
CA ALA A 30 -33.59 -35.20 9.56
C ALA A 30 -34.24 -35.07 8.18
N ASP A 31 -35.26 -35.88 7.89
CA ASP A 31 -35.98 -35.84 6.62
C ASP A 31 -37.05 -34.73 6.58
N GLY A 32 -37.32 -34.08 7.72
CA GLY A 32 -38.28 -33.01 7.83
C GLY A 32 -37.79 -31.67 7.27
N ALA A 33 -38.70 -30.91 6.65
CA ALA A 33 -38.40 -29.60 6.09
C ALA A 33 -38.01 -28.52 7.13
N ALA A 34 -38.33 -28.76 8.40
CA ALA A 34 -38.14 -27.75 9.47
C ALA A 34 -36.68 -27.40 9.73
N PHE A 35 -35.74 -28.36 9.52
CA PHE A 35 -34.32 -28.16 9.73
C PHE A 35 -33.50 -28.26 8.45
N ALA A 36 -34.13 -28.13 7.29
CA ALA A 36 -33.42 -28.06 6.03
C ALA A 36 -32.49 -26.85 5.99
N PRO A 37 -31.25 -26.97 5.47
CA PRO A 37 -30.35 -25.84 5.29
C PRO A 37 -31.03 -24.68 4.51
N GLY A 38 -30.96 -23.46 5.07
CA GLY A 38 -31.67 -22.29 4.58
C GLY A 38 -33.01 -21.99 5.29
N ALA A 39 -33.57 -22.95 6.03
CA ALA A 39 -34.80 -22.73 6.78
C ALA A 39 -34.62 -21.68 7.90
N ALA A 40 -35.59 -20.79 8.04
CA ALA A 40 -35.60 -19.82 9.13
C ALA A 40 -35.91 -20.48 10.46
N ILE A 41 -35.20 -20.12 11.52
CA ILE A 41 -35.38 -20.67 12.85
C ILE A 41 -35.48 -19.58 13.90
N ARG A 42 -36.38 -19.79 14.88
CA ARG A 42 -36.51 -18.97 16.09
C ARG A 42 -36.47 -19.88 17.30
N ILE A 43 -35.62 -19.57 18.26
CA ILE A 43 -35.49 -20.29 19.52
C ILE A 43 -35.97 -19.37 20.63
N SER A 44 -36.86 -19.85 21.44
CA SER A 44 -37.39 -19.13 22.60
C SER A 44 -37.32 -20.02 23.87
N ALA A 45 -37.00 -19.40 24.99
CA ALA A 45 -36.90 -20.08 26.28
C ALA A 45 -37.72 -19.34 27.37
N GLY A 46 -38.20 -20.08 28.35
CA GLY A 46 -38.98 -19.55 29.46
C GLY A 46 -39.17 -20.60 30.53
N TYR A 47 -39.69 -20.19 31.69
CA TYR A 47 -39.98 -21.07 32.83
C TYR A 47 -41.47 -21.18 33.06
N GLY A 48 -41.94 -22.41 33.33
CA GLY A 48 -43.31 -22.71 33.67
C GLY A 48 -44.30 -22.21 32.61
N ASN A 49 -45.38 -21.59 33.04
CA ASN A 49 -46.42 -21.04 32.16
C ASN A 49 -46.13 -19.61 31.66
N ASN A 50 -44.95 -19.06 31.93
CA ASN A 50 -44.58 -17.75 31.46
C ASN A 50 -44.34 -17.76 29.95
N LYS A 51 -44.68 -16.65 29.28
CA LYS A 51 -44.42 -16.48 27.85
C LYS A 51 -42.94 -16.64 27.58
N ALA A 52 -42.57 -17.61 26.74
CA ALA A 52 -41.17 -17.81 26.32
C ALA A 52 -40.66 -16.57 25.58
N THR A 53 -39.43 -16.16 25.89
CA THR A 53 -38.76 -15.03 25.28
C THR A 53 -37.76 -15.54 24.25
N THR A 54 -37.68 -14.89 23.11
CA THR A 54 -36.73 -15.23 22.04
C THR A 54 -35.29 -15.05 22.54
N ILE A 55 -34.46 -16.07 22.32
CA ILE A 55 -33.04 -16.06 22.62
C ILE A 55 -32.16 -16.17 21.35
N PHE A 56 -32.74 -16.57 20.21
CA PHE A 56 -32.05 -16.64 18.94
C PHE A 56 -33.02 -16.57 17.76
N VAL A 57 -32.61 -15.83 16.72
CA VAL A 57 -33.26 -15.81 15.40
C VAL A 57 -32.18 -15.97 14.33
N GLY A 58 -32.39 -16.86 13.36
CA GLY A 58 -31.40 -17.11 12.33
C GLY A 58 -31.89 -18.08 11.26
N LEU A 59 -30.93 -18.73 10.62
CA LEU A 59 -31.10 -19.73 9.58
C LEU A 59 -30.39 -21.01 9.97
N VAL A 60 -30.89 -22.15 9.56
CA VAL A 60 -30.19 -23.42 9.58
C VAL A 60 -29.09 -23.36 8.50
N VAL A 61 -27.85 -23.57 8.88
CA VAL A 61 -26.70 -23.56 7.94
C VAL A 61 -26.15 -24.96 7.67
N GLN A 62 -26.34 -25.87 8.62
CA GLN A 62 -25.89 -27.24 8.48
C GLN A 62 -26.80 -28.20 9.23
N LEU A 63 -27.10 -29.31 8.60
CA LEU A 63 -27.75 -30.46 9.19
C LEU A 63 -26.78 -31.64 9.17
N GLY A 64 -26.47 -32.19 10.31
CA GLY A 64 -25.58 -33.33 10.47
C GLY A 64 -26.27 -34.49 11.17
N MET A 65 -25.82 -35.68 10.91
CA MET A 65 -26.30 -36.91 11.56
C MET A 65 -25.12 -37.59 12.26
N ARG A 66 -25.36 -38.12 13.45
CA ARG A 66 -24.37 -38.90 14.19
C ARG A 66 -25.01 -40.16 14.78
N ILE A 67 -24.36 -41.29 14.54
CA ILE A 67 -24.70 -42.56 15.12
C ILE A 67 -23.50 -43.05 15.93
N ASP A 68 -23.66 -43.19 17.23
CA ASP A 68 -22.60 -43.63 18.14
C ASP A 68 -22.65 -45.17 18.29
N GLY A 69 -21.54 -45.78 18.72
CA GLY A 69 -21.39 -47.24 18.84
C GLY A 69 -22.33 -47.89 19.88
N ASP A 70 -23.03 -47.12 20.70
CA ASP A 70 -24.04 -47.56 21.65
C ASP A 70 -25.49 -47.44 21.09
N ASN A 71 -25.62 -47.36 19.78
CA ASN A 71 -26.86 -47.22 19.01
C ASN A 71 -27.63 -45.91 19.35
N ARG A 72 -26.96 -44.92 19.86
CA ARG A 72 -27.56 -43.60 19.99
C ARG A 72 -27.42 -42.83 18.67
N SER A 73 -28.55 -42.49 18.11
CA SER A 73 -28.64 -41.66 16.92
C SER A 73 -29.14 -40.26 17.24
N ARG A 74 -28.50 -39.26 16.65
CA ARG A 74 -28.80 -37.87 16.86
C ARG A 74 -28.70 -37.08 15.58
N VAL A 75 -29.53 -36.08 15.47
CA VAL A 75 -29.47 -35.01 14.48
C VAL A 75 -28.87 -33.78 15.13
N ILE A 76 -27.89 -33.17 14.45
CA ILE A 76 -27.20 -31.96 14.86
C ILE A 76 -27.55 -30.85 13.89
N VAL A 77 -28.21 -29.80 14.39
CA VAL A 77 -28.60 -28.64 13.59
C VAL A 77 -27.73 -27.46 13.99
N GLU A 78 -26.94 -26.97 13.05
CA GLU A 78 -26.17 -25.75 13.23
C GLU A 78 -26.90 -24.58 12.61
N CYS A 79 -27.07 -23.52 13.39
CA CYS A 79 -27.78 -22.32 12.99
C CYS A 79 -26.88 -21.10 13.13
N ARG A 80 -27.06 -20.12 12.24
CA ARG A 80 -26.36 -18.84 12.28
C ARG A 80 -27.36 -17.69 12.12
N HIS A 81 -27.04 -16.57 12.75
CA HIS A 81 -27.75 -15.33 12.47
C HIS A 81 -27.63 -14.97 10.98
N ARG A 82 -28.62 -14.29 10.41
CA ARG A 82 -28.64 -13.90 8.99
C ARG A 82 -27.40 -13.11 8.55
N ALA A 83 -26.74 -12.39 9.46
CA ALA A 83 -25.48 -11.70 9.19
C ALA A 83 -24.34 -12.64 8.73
N VAL A 84 -24.51 -13.96 8.77
CA VAL A 84 -23.57 -14.91 8.17
C VAL A 84 -23.36 -14.65 6.68
N ALA A 85 -24.34 -14.06 5.98
CA ALA A 85 -24.20 -13.67 4.58
C ALA A 85 -23.04 -12.69 4.34
N LEU A 86 -22.70 -11.85 5.31
CA LEU A 86 -21.57 -10.93 5.26
C LEU A 86 -20.20 -11.62 5.31
N THR A 87 -20.16 -12.89 5.76
CA THR A 87 -18.90 -13.68 5.84
C THR A 87 -18.65 -14.49 4.57
N VAL A 88 -19.59 -14.48 3.63
CA VAL A 88 -19.49 -15.30 2.40
C VAL A 88 -18.80 -14.55 1.28
N GLY A 89 -17.65 -15.08 0.88
CA GLY A 89 -16.87 -14.53 -0.22
C GLY A 89 -16.09 -13.26 0.15
N ARG A 90 -14.90 -13.17 -0.41
CA ARG A 90 -14.05 -11.98 -0.31
C ARG A 90 -14.35 -11.05 -1.48
N ARG A 91 -14.34 -9.75 -1.24
CA ARG A 91 -14.74 -8.74 -2.22
C ARG A 91 -13.73 -7.60 -2.29
N ASN A 92 -13.70 -6.95 -3.46
CA ASN A 92 -12.98 -5.71 -3.69
C ASN A 92 -13.99 -4.62 -4.01
N ARG A 93 -13.95 -3.51 -3.26
CA ARG A 93 -14.84 -2.36 -3.44
C ARG A 93 -14.11 -1.07 -3.10
N ILE A 94 -14.56 0.03 -3.66
CA ILE A 94 -14.13 1.38 -3.30
C ILE A 94 -15.38 2.18 -2.95
N PHE A 95 -15.41 2.69 -1.73
CA PHE A 95 -16.44 3.62 -1.29
C PHE A 95 -15.88 5.04 -1.43
N VAL A 96 -16.53 5.86 -2.25
CA VAL A 96 -16.09 7.24 -2.56
C VAL A 96 -16.92 8.22 -1.74
N ASP A 97 -16.25 9.19 -1.10
CA ASP A 97 -16.86 10.24 -0.29
C ASP A 97 -17.86 9.72 0.77
N LYS A 98 -17.52 8.59 1.41
CA LYS A 98 -18.33 7.95 2.44
C LYS A 98 -17.66 8.03 3.81
N THR A 99 -18.50 8.12 4.86
CA THR A 99 -18.05 7.85 6.22
C THR A 99 -18.04 6.33 6.48
N ASP A 100 -17.35 5.89 7.53
CA ASP A 100 -17.35 4.48 7.92
C ASP A 100 -18.75 3.96 8.20
N SER A 101 -19.59 4.75 8.91
CA SER A 101 -20.97 4.37 9.19
C SER A 101 -21.79 4.17 7.91
N GLN A 102 -21.65 5.06 6.91
CA GLN A 102 -22.34 4.93 5.63
C GLN A 102 -21.87 3.73 4.81
N ALA A 103 -20.59 3.41 4.86
CA ALA A 103 -20.07 2.21 4.22
C ALA A 103 -20.61 0.94 4.87
N ILE A 104 -20.63 0.89 6.20
CA ILE A 104 -21.19 -0.23 6.99
C ILE A 104 -22.68 -0.40 6.70
N GLU A 105 -23.47 0.68 6.73
CA GLU A 105 -24.90 0.66 6.40
C GLU A 105 -25.19 0.09 5.02
N SER A 106 -24.37 0.49 4.01
CA SER A 106 -24.48 -0.03 2.65
C SER A 106 -24.26 -1.54 2.59
N LEU A 107 -23.18 -2.04 3.25
CA LEU A 107 -22.87 -3.47 3.28
C LEU A 107 -23.95 -4.31 3.95
N VAL A 108 -24.46 -3.84 5.10
CA VAL A 108 -25.50 -4.53 5.86
C VAL A 108 -26.82 -4.52 5.10
N GLY A 109 -27.17 -3.38 4.47
CA GLY A 109 -28.38 -3.24 3.66
C GLY A 109 -28.42 -4.16 2.44
N GLU A 110 -27.28 -4.38 1.78
CA GLU A 110 -27.17 -5.31 0.64
C GLU A 110 -27.52 -6.77 1.03
N CYS A 111 -27.33 -7.14 2.31
CA CYS A 111 -27.71 -8.45 2.82
C CYS A 111 -29.17 -8.52 3.30
N GLY A 112 -29.96 -7.47 3.10
CA GLY A 112 -31.35 -7.38 3.53
C GLY A 112 -31.50 -7.38 5.05
N LEU A 113 -30.52 -6.87 5.79
CA LEU A 113 -30.56 -6.70 7.23
C LEU A 113 -30.77 -5.22 7.60
N ALA A 114 -31.48 -5.00 8.70
CA ALA A 114 -31.53 -3.67 9.29
C ALA A 114 -30.15 -3.31 9.87
N ALA A 115 -29.64 -2.15 9.50
CA ALA A 115 -28.40 -1.59 10.02
C ALA A 115 -28.71 -0.54 11.09
N ILE A 116 -28.22 -0.73 12.31
CA ILE A 116 -28.38 0.22 13.42
C ILE A 116 -26.99 0.68 13.81
N VAL A 117 -26.51 1.71 13.12
CA VAL A 117 -25.11 2.15 13.14
C VAL A 117 -24.99 3.55 13.76
N ASP A 118 -24.12 3.70 14.75
CA ASP A 118 -23.78 5.02 15.26
C ASP A 118 -22.96 5.81 14.23
N ALA A 119 -23.34 7.06 14.01
CA ALA A 119 -22.72 7.91 13.02
C ALA A 119 -21.22 8.16 13.30
N THR A 120 -20.40 8.10 12.24
CA THR A 120 -18.99 8.47 12.25
C THR A 120 -18.78 9.79 11.50
N SER A 121 -17.80 10.60 11.92
CA SER A 121 -17.61 11.95 11.40
C SER A 121 -16.56 12.07 10.30
N VAL A 122 -15.63 11.12 10.22
CA VAL A 122 -14.55 11.18 9.23
C VAL A 122 -15.08 10.72 7.87
N GLN A 123 -15.07 11.62 6.89
CA GLN A 123 -15.39 11.31 5.51
C GLN A 123 -14.12 10.90 4.76
N HIS A 124 -14.13 9.72 4.19
CA HIS A 124 -13.04 9.19 3.37
C HIS A 124 -13.30 9.54 1.90
N ARG A 125 -12.33 10.18 1.25
CA ARG A 125 -12.40 10.38 -0.20
C ARG A 125 -12.47 9.04 -0.95
N GLU A 126 -11.65 8.09 -0.50
CA GLU A 126 -11.62 6.72 -1.02
C GLU A 126 -11.40 5.77 0.17
N LEU A 127 -12.32 4.86 0.39
CA LEU A 127 -12.22 3.80 1.41
C LEU A 127 -12.25 2.46 0.68
N VAL A 128 -11.14 1.72 0.74
CA VAL A 128 -10.95 0.50 -0.05
C VAL A 128 -11.16 -0.74 0.80
N GLN A 129 -12.07 -1.61 0.34
CA GLN A 129 -12.17 -3.01 0.77
C GLN A 129 -11.37 -3.85 -0.24
N TYR A 130 -10.35 -4.57 0.21
CA TYR A 130 -9.51 -5.40 -0.65
C TYR A 130 -9.37 -6.81 -0.09
N GLY A 131 -9.82 -7.80 -0.86
CA GLY A 131 -9.67 -9.21 -0.53
C GLY A 131 -10.23 -9.65 0.83
N ALA A 132 -11.15 -8.87 1.41
CA ALA A 132 -11.77 -9.13 2.71
C ALA A 132 -13.26 -9.46 2.55
N THR A 133 -13.81 -10.23 3.51
CA THR A 133 -15.27 -10.39 3.61
C THR A 133 -15.92 -9.07 4.04
N ASP A 134 -17.20 -8.91 3.75
CA ASP A 134 -17.93 -7.72 4.19
C ASP A 134 -17.97 -7.63 5.73
N TRP A 135 -18.04 -8.78 6.42
CA TRP A 135 -17.96 -8.87 7.87
C TRP A 135 -16.62 -8.40 8.43
N ASP A 136 -15.52 -8.88 7.89
CA ASP A 136 -14.19 -8.52 8.37
C ASP A 136 -13.90 -7.04 8.13
N PHE A 137 -14.27 -6.54 6.94
CA PHE A 137 -14.11 -5.13 6.61
C PHE A 137 -14.93 -4.22 7.54
N LEU A 138 -16.23 -4.47 7.71
CA LEU A 138 -17.06 -3.65 8.61
C LEU A 138 -16.60 -3.75 10.06
N SER A 139 -16.13 -4.93 10.51
CA SER A 139 -15.63 -5.12 11.86
C SER A 139 -14.36 -4.30 12.11
N ALA A 140 -13.42 -4.32 11.17
CA ALA A 140 -12.19 -3.51 11.25
C ALA A 140 -12.49 -1.99 11.24
N ARG A 141 -13.47 -1.55 10.42
CA ARG A 141 -13.87 -0.13 10.37
C ARG A 141 -14.63 0.31 11.61
N ALA A 142 -15.51 -0.55 12.14
CA ALA A 142 -16.19 -0.30 13.41
C ALA A 142 -15.18 -0.15 14.55
N GLU A 143 -14.24 -1.08 14.67
CA GLU A 143 -13.20 -1.07 15.72
C GLU A 143 -12.30 0.18 15.63
N ALA A 144 -11.94 0.62 14.42
CA ALA A 144 -11.17 1.85 14.20
C ALA A 144 -11.89 3.11 14.72
N ASN A 145 -13.23 3.06 14.83
CA ASN A 145 -14.05 4.13 15.38
C ASN A 145 -14.51 3.88 16.84
N GLY A 146 -13.98 2.83 17.49
CA GLY A 146 -14.38 2.44 18.84
C GLY A 146 -15.82 1.93 18.94
N LEU A 147 -16.36 1.40 17.84
CA LEU A 147 -17.70 0.83 17.78
C LEU A 147 -17.66 -0.69 17.95
N LEU A 148 -18.69 -1.24 18.56
CA LEU A 148 -18.88 -2.67 18.76
C LEU A 148 -19.91 -3.20 17.75
N VAL A 149 -19.59 -4.35 17.14
CA VAL A 149 -20.47 -5.03 16.18
C VAL A 149 -21.11 -6.22 16.86
N PHE A 150 -22.43 -6.30 16.88
CA PHE A 150 -23.16 -7.45 17.43
C PHE A 150 -24.53 -7.62 16.76
N PRO A 151 -24.88 -8.85 16.35
CA PRO A 151 -26.20 -9.14 15.80
C PRO A 151 -27.25 -9.27 16.92
N THR A 152 -28.45 -8.75 16.63
CA THR A 152 -29.62 -8.85 17.48
C THR A 152 -30.79 -9.39 16.67
N ASP A 153 -31.95 -9.63 17.30
CA ASP A 153 -33.11 -10.19 16.62
C ASP A 153 -33.70 -9.24 15.55
N ASP A 154 -33.46 -7.94 15.67
CA ASP A 154 -33.92 -6.87 14.78
C ASP A 154 -32.94 -6.44 13.72
N GLY A 155 -31.66 -6.86 13.79
CA GLY A 155 -30.66 -6.50 12.79
C GLY A 155 -29.23 -6.64 13.25
N LEU A 156 -28.35 -5.86 12.62
CA LEU A 156 -26.94 -5.73 13.01
C LEU A 156 -26.71 -4.37 13.66
N HIS A 157 -26.27 -4.40 14.91
CA HIS A 157 -25.94 -3.21 15.69
C HIS A 157 -24.43 -2.93 15.58
N VAL A 158 -24.09 -1.67 15.31
CA VAL A 158 -22.72 -1.15 15.30
C VAL A 158 -22.71 0.12 16.13
N LYS A 159 -22.41 -0.02 17.42
CA LYS A 159 -22.64 1.02 18.43
C LYS A 159 -21.45 1.24 19.34
N ARG A 160 -21.37 2.44 19.90
CA ARG A 160 -20.44 2.73 21.00
C ARG A 160 -20.82 1.91 22.23
N PRO A 161 -19.82 1.48 23.04
CA PRO A 161 -20.10 0.85 24.30
C PRO A 161 -20.89 1.83 25.20
N ASP A 162 -22.04 1.41 25.70
CA ASP A 162 -22.80 2.16 26.70
C ASP A 162 -22.59 1.51 28.07
N THR A 163 -21.85 2.19 28.93
CA THR A 163 -21.58 1.76 30.32
C THR A 163 -22.42 2.51 31.33
N SER A 164 -23.34 3.37 30.87
CA SER A 164 -24.20 4.21 31.71
C SER A 164 -25.63 3.68 31.83
N SER A 165 -26.00 2.70 31.02
CA SER A 165 -27.34 2.08 31.06
C SER A 165 -27.59 1.31 32.37
N VAL A 166 -28.85 1.03 32.64
CA VAL A 166 -29.23 0.24 33.83
C VAL A 166 -28.87 -1.23 33.59
N ALA A 167 -28.32 -1.90 34.60
CA ALA A 167 -28.05 -3.33 34.56
C ALA A 167 -29.34 -4.13 34.30
N ALA A 168 -29.30 -5.05 33.33
CA ALA A 168 -30.44 -5.87 32.92
C ALA A 168 -30.92 -6.81 34.04
N ILE A 169 -29.98 -7.29 34.84
CA ILE A 169 -30.21 -8.14 36.01
C ILE A 169 -29.15 -7.90 37.06
N LYS A 170 -29.42 -8.33 38.28
CA LYS A 170 -28.46 -8.48 39.37
C LYS A 170 -28.19 -9.96 39.57
N VAL A 171 -26.92 -10.36 39.64
CA VAL A 171 -26.46 -11.71 39.90
C VAL A 171 -25.67 -11.71 41.23
N GLN A 172 -26.05 -12.57 42.18
CA GLN A 172 -25.47 -12.54 43.51
C GLN A 172 -25.00 -13.94 43.95
N TRP A 173 -23.77 -14.01 44.47
CA TRP A 173 -23.27 -15.24 45.08
C TRP A 173 -24.09 -15.65 46.32
N GLY A 174 -24.42 -16.95 46.36
CA GLY A 174 -25.30 -17.50 47.38
C GLY A 174 -26.82 -17.36 47.09
N VAL A 175 -27.18 -16.72 45.95
CA VAL A 175 -28.59 -16.59 45.52
C VAL A 175 -28.82 -17.27 44.17
N ASP A 176 -28.20 -16.76 43.11
CA ASP A 176 -28.41 -17.21 41.71
C ASP A 176 -27.12 -17.43 40.92
N LEU A 177 -25.96 -17.03 41.45
CA LEU A 177 -24.64 -17.26 40.84
C LEU A 177 -24.21 -18.72 41.05
N MET A 178 -24.08 -19.48 39.98
CA MET A 178 -23.69 -20.90 39.98
C MET A 178 -22.16 -21.07 39.80
N GLU A 179 -21.58 -20.31 38.87
CA GLU A 179 -20.13 -20.34 38.58
C GLU A 179 -19.61 -18.91 38.39
N PHE A 180 -18.42 -18.63 38.86
CA PHE A 180 -17.77 -17.35 38.68
C PHE A 180 -16.27 -17.53 38.53
N ARG A 181 -15.72 -16.92 37.50
CA ARG A 181 -14.28 -16.77 37.31
C ARG A 181 -13.99 -15.39 36.78
N ALA A 182 -13.08 -14.69 37.41
CA ALA A 182 -12.62 -13.39 36.95
C ALA A 182 -11.13 -13.22 37.26
N ASP A 183 -10.42 -12.61 36.30
CA ASP A 183 -9.02 -12.27 36.40
C ASP A 183 -8.87 -10.74 36.33
N LEU A 184 -8.11 -10.18 37.27
CA LEU A 184 -7.67 -8.79 37.30
C LEU A 184 -6.30 -8.69 36.65
N ASP A 185 -6.21 -8.06 35.49
CA ASP A 185 -4.95 -7.91 34.76
C ASP A 185 -4.51 -6.44 34.71
N ALA A 186 -3.41 -6.13 35.41
CA ALA A 186 -2.82 -4.80 35.45
C ALA A 186 -1.68 -4.59 34.44
N ARG A 187 -1.27 -5.60 33.69
CA ARG A 187 -0.10 -5.54 32.80
C ARG A 187 -0.28 -4.64 31.59
N ALA A 188 -1.51 -4.42 31.15
CA ALA A 188 -1.83 -3.62 29.98
C ALA A 188 -2.57 -2.33 30.35
N GLN A 189 -2.14 -1.64 31.39
CA GLN A 189 -2.71 -0.35 31.80
C GLN A 189 -2.06 0.76 30.98
N LEU A 190 -2.85 1.40 30.13
CA LEU A 190 -2.43 2.56 29.37
C LEU A 190 -3.04 3.82 29.98
N THR A 191 -2.22 4.78 30.36
CA THR A 191 -2.66 6.10 30.86
C THR A 191 -3.01 7.04 29.70
N SER A 192 -2.41 6.83 28.55
CA SER A 192 -2.71 7.56 27.30
C SER A 192 -2.27 6.73 26.10
N VAL A 193 -2.89 6.99 24.96
CA VAL A 193 -2.48 6.43 23.66
C VAL A 193 -2.12 7.60 22.75
N LYS A 194 -0.88 7.57 22.23
CA LYS A 194 -0.40 8.53 21.24
C LYS A 194 -0.31 7.82 19.89
N ALA A 195 -1.06 8.29 18.91
CA ALA A 195 -0.95 7.84 17.54
C ALA A 195 -0.12 8.87 16.74
N VAL A 196 0.79 8.40 15.93
CA VAL A 196 1.59 9.22 15.02
C VAL A 196 1.36 8.78 13.59
N ALA A 197 1.20 9.74 12.68
CA ALA A 197 1.05 9.48 11.26
C ALA A 197 1.82 10.51 10.45
N TRP A 198 2.29 10.10 9.27
CA TRP A 198 2.90 11.02 8.31
C TRP A 198 1.81 11.72 7.49
N SER A 199 1.76 13.04 7.54
CA SER A 199 0.90 13.84 6.66
C SER A 199 1.63 14.13 5.36
N VAL A 200 1.16 13.56 4.25
CA VAL A 200 1.73 13.81 2.91
C VAL A 200 1.54 15.28 2.51
N ALA A 201 0.41 15.89 2.89
CA ALA A 201 0.10 17.27 2.55
C ALA A 201 1.00 18.29 3.30
N GLN A 202 1.36 17.99 4.55
CA GLN A 202 2.19 18.87 5.39
C GLN A 202 3.66 18.46 5.37
N GLN A 203 3.99 17.25 4.83
CA GLN A 203 5.31 16.63 4.91
C GLN A 203 5.88 16.65 6.34
N ALA A 204 5.01 16.37 7.31
CA ALA A 204 5.32 16.38 8.73
C ALA A 204 4.62 15.23 9.45
N ILE A 205 5.14 14.88 10.63
CA ILE A 205 4.47 13.95 11.54
C ILE A 205 3.29 14.71 12.17
N VAL A 206 2.08 14.15 12.03
CA VAL A 206 0.90 14.57 12.77
C VAL A 206 0.67 13.61 13.94
N GLU A 207 0.31 14.17 15.08
CA GLU A 207 0.11 13.43 16.31
C GLU A 207 -1.35 13.54 16.75
N GLY A 208 -1.93 12.39 17.08
CA GLY A 208 -3.21 12.29 17.75
C GLY A 208 -2.99 11.74 19.16
N GLN A 209 -3.51 12.40 20.16
CA GLN A 209 -3.52 11.90 21.53
C GLN A 209 -4.94 11.56 21.92
N ALA A 210 -5.19 10.31 22.27
CA ALA A 210 -6.44 9.90 22.90
C ALA A 210 -6.28 10.02 24.42
N ALA A 211 -7.26 10.67 25.04
CA ALA A 211 -7.40 10.64 26.48
C ALA A 211 -7.62 9.18 26.95
N GLN A 212 -7.50 8.98 28.26
CA GLN A 212 -7.69 7.71 28.93
C GLN A 212 -8.90 6.94 28.36
N PRO A 213 -8.76 5.67 27.93
CA PRO A 213 -9.86 4.88 27.43
C PRO A 213 -10.98 4.75 28.45
N ALA A 214 -12.24 4.80 28.01
CA ALA A 214 -13.39 4.61 28.89
C ALA A 214 -13.35 3.24 29.58
N SER A 215 -13.66 3.20 30.87
CA SER A 215 -13.76 1.94 31.62
C SER A 215 -14.96 1.13 31.15
N PHE A 216 -14.77 -0.15 30.89
CA PHE A 216 -15.86 -1.10 30.62
C PHE A 216 -16.51 -1.59 31.92
N GLY A 217 -17.09 -0.69 32.68
CA GLY A 217 -17.84 -0.97 33.91
C GLY A 217 -17.30 -0.21 35.13
N SER A 218 -18.19 0.09 36.05
CA SER A 218 -17.85 0.61 37.38
C SER A 218 -17.66 -0.56 38.33
N GLN A 219 -16.45 -0.84 38.71
CA GLN A 219 -16.18 -1.86 39.71
C GLN A 219 -15.73 -1.19 41.00
N GLY A 220 -16.33 -1.65 42.11
CA GLY A 220 -16.23 -1.05 43.42
C GLY A 220 -14.86 -0.49 43.78
N ASN A 221 -14.80 0.47 44.61
CA ASN A 221 -13.74 1.24 45.29
C ASN A 221 -12.24 1.11 44.88
N LEU A 222 -11.93 0.65 43.69
CA LEU A 222 -10.65 0.87 43.06
C LEU A 222 -10.64 2.30 42.56
N GLY A 223 -10.08 3.22 43.33
CA GLY A 223 -10.06 4.65 43.06
C GLY A 223 -9.74 4.97 41.61
N SER A 224 -10.22 6.10 41.12
CA SER A 224 -10.26 6.60 39.75
C SER A 224 -8.95 6.59 38.94
N ALA A 225 -7.88 5.97 39.46
CA ALA A 225 -6.54 5.98 38.89
C ALA A 225 -6.11 4.65 38.23
N THR A 226 -6.92 3.59 38.29
CA THR A 226 -6.46 2.27 37.84
C THR A 226 -7.46 1.64 36.88
N LEU A 227 -7.20 1.72 35.56
CA LEU A 227 -7.87 0.94 34.53
C LEU A 227 -7.46 -0.53 34.62
N VAL A 228 -7.93 -1.21 35.65
CA VAL A 228 -7.75 -2.65 35.79
C VAL A 228 -8.70 -3.33 34.80
N ARG A 229 -8.17 -4.08 33.83
CA ARG A 229 -8.98 -4.90 32.94
C ARG A 229 -9.45 -6.13 33.69
N ILE A 230 -10.73 -6.16 34.06
CA ILE A 230 -11.37 -7.36 34.59
C ILE A 230 -11.96 -8.12 33.42
N ARG A 231 -11.58 -9.38 33.31
CA ARG A 231 -12.15 -10.35 32.37
C ARG A 231 -12.65 -11.53 33.15
N GLY A 232 -13.73 -12.10 32.67
CA GLY A 232 -14.22 -13.31 33.30
C GLY A 232 -15.51 -13.80 32.69
N HIS A 233 -16.07 -14.76 33.36
CA HIS A 233 -17.39 -15.27 33.04
C HIS A 233 -18.15 -15.62 34.33
N MET A 234 -19.46 -15.59 34.24
CA MET A 234 -20.38 -16.05 35.29
C MET A 234 -21.44 -16.95 34.68
N LYS A 235 -21.92 -17.95 35.43
CA LYS A 235 -23.02 -18.83 35.07
C LYS A 235 -24.11 -18.68 36.11
N PHE A 236 -25.35 -18.54 35.66
CA PHE A 236 -26.52 -18.34 36.52
C PHE A 236 -27.74 -18.94 35.85
N GLN A 237 -28.86 -18.91 36.56
CA GLN A 237 -30.13 -19.41 36.03
C GLN A 237 -30.53 -18.70 34.73
N GLY A 238 -31.07 -19.41 33.75
CA GLY A 238 -31.39 -18.91 32.43
C GLY A 238 -32.14 -17.59 32.41
N SER A 239 -31.67 -16.62 31.66
CA SER A 239 -32.31 -15.32 31.52
C SER A 239 -32.13 -14.75 30.12
N ALA A 240 -33.24 -14.53 29.42
CA ALA A 240 -33.23 -13.87 28.10
C ALA A 240 -33.01 -12.34 28.19
N LYS A 241 -32.98 -11.75 29.38
CA LYS A 241 -32.78 -10.32 29.58
C LYS A 241 -31.35 -9.89 29.31
N VAL A 242 -30.40 -10.82 29.46
CA VAL A 242 -28.98 -10.55 29.28
C VAL A 242 -28.63 -10.63 27.78
N GLN A 243 -28.00 -9.57 27.28
CA GLN A 243 -27.58 -9.46 25.88
C GLN A 243 -26.13 -8.98 25.82
N PRO A 244 -25.40 -9.30 24.75
CA PRO A 244 -24.11 -8.64 24.48
C PRO A 244 -24.27 -7.12 24.42
N ALA A 245 -23.24 -6.38 24.85
CA ALA A 245 -23.22 -4.93 25.01
C ALA A 245 -24.19 -4.39 26.11
N GLY A 246 -24.80 -5.25 26.91
CA GLY A 246 -25.58 -4.88 28.09
C GLY A 246 -24.74 -4.93 29.37
N LEU A 247 -25.38 -4.59 30.49
CA LEU A 247 -24.77 -4.55 31.81
C LEU A 247 -25.42 -5.56 32.76
N ILE A 248 -24.61 -6.15 33.65
CA ILE A 248 -25.03 -6.99 34.78
C ILE A 248 -24.48 -6.38 36.06
N GLU A 249 -25.29 -6.29 37.12
CA GLU A 249 -24.83 -6.00 38.47
C GLU A 249 -24.38 -7.29 39.15
N LEU A 250 -23.11 -7.36 39.55
CA LEU A 250 -22.50 -8.49 40.23
C LEU A 250 -22.32 -8.18 41.72
N ALA A 251 -22.78 -9.06 42.58
CA ALA A 251 -22.75 -8.88 44.03
C ALA A 251 -22.30 -10.14 44.78
N GLY A 252 -21.77 -9.96 45.99
CA GLY A 252 -21.36 -11.06 46.88
C GLY A 252 -20.03 -11.72 46.57
N VAL A 253 -19.24 -11.20 45.60
CA VAL A 253 -17.96 -11.77 45.16
C VAL A 253 -16.72 -10.97 45.66
N GLY A 254 -16.93 -10.21 46.74
CA GLY A 254 -15.87 -9.39 47.36
C GLY A 254 -15.80 -7.98 46.74
N GLU A 255 -15.26 -7.04 47.50
CA GLU A 255 -15.24 -5.61 47.15
C GLU A 255 -14.54 -5.30 45.81
N ARG A 256 -13.57 -6.10 45.40
CA ARG A 256 -12.82 -5.89 44.17
C ARG A 256 -13.58 -6.33 42.92
N PHE A 257 -14.49 -7.28 43.04
CA PHE A 257 -15.20 -7.86 41.89
C PHE A 257 -16.69 -7.49 41.88
N ASN A 258 -17.22 -6.94 42.97
CA ASN A 258 -18.58 -6.41 42.99
C ASN A 258 -18.70 -5.18 42.11
N GLY A 259 -19.86 -5.00 41.48
CA GLY A 259 -20.18 -3.82 40.68
C GLY A 259 -20.81 -4.18 39.35
N THR A 260 -20.90 -3.20 38.46
CA THR A 260 -21.47 -3.38 37.12
C THR A 260 -20.45 -3.86 36.14
N VAL A 261 -20.72 -4.96 35.46
CA VAL A 261 -19.85 -5.55 34.43
C VAL A 261 -20.48 -5.42 33.04
N PHE A 262 -19.66 -5.12 32.03
CA PHE A 262 -20.06 -5.02 30.63
C PHE A 262 -19.99 -6.40 29.96
N VAL A 263 -21.12 -6.86 29.42
CA VAL A 263 -21.27 -8.19 28.83
C VAL A 263 -20.75 -8.20 27.43
N THR A 264 -19.79 -9.08 27.15
CA THR A 264 -19.19 -9.25 25.80
C THR A 264 -19.72 -10.47 25.06
N ALA A 265 -20.14 -11.51 25.79
CA ALA A 265 -20.80 -12.67 25.20
C ALA A 265 -21.85 -13.26 26.14
N VAL A 266 -22.85 -13.86 25.55
CA VAL A 266 -23.92 -14.59 26.26
C VAL A 266 -24.06 -15.96 25.62
N GLU A 267 -24.05 -16.99 26.44
CA GLU A 267 -24.30 -18.37 26.03
C GLU A 267 -25.46 -18.95 26.84
N HIS A 268 -26.48 -19.43 26.16
CA HIS A 268 -27.60 -20.15 26.77
C HIS A 268 -27.40 -21.64 26.53
N GLU A 269 -27.47 -22.40 27.59
CA GLU A 269 -27.46 -23.87 27.55
C GLU A 269 -28.81 -24.39 28.05
N ILE A 270 -29.47 -25.21 27.22
CA ILE A 270 -30.70 -25.87 27.56
C ILE A 270 -30.46 -27.38 27.39
N SER A 271 -30.46 -28.10 28.52
CA SER A 271 -30.25 -29.55 28.57
C SER A 271 -31.01 -30.13 29.73
N ASP A 272 -31.66 -31.29 29.53
CA ASP A 272 -32.33 -32.08 30.55
C ASP A 272 -33.33 -31.28 31.40
N GLY A 273 -34.08 -30.39 30.73
CA GLY A 273 -35.05 -29.53 31.41
C GLY A 273 -34.50 -28.32 32.15
N ASN A 274 -33.18 -28.19 32.19
CA ASN A 274 -32.49 -27.04 32.78
C ASN A 274 -32.13 -26.01 31.72
N TRP A 275 -32.29 -24.73 32.09
CA TRP A 275 -31.82 -23.61 31.31
C TRP A 275 -30.84 -22.78 32.13
N THR A 276 -29.61 -22.62 31.65
CA THR A 276 -28.60 -21.77 32.27
C THR A 276 -28.13 -20.71 31.28
N THR A 277 -27.66 -19.58 31.82
CA THR A 277 -27.02 -18.51 31.06
C THR A 277 -25.61 -18.32 31.57
N ARG A 278 -24.65 -18.34 30.66
CA ARG A 278 -23.24 -17.94 30.91
C ARG A 278 -22.99 -16.59 30.24
N ALA A 279 -22.58 -15.63 31.01
CA ALA A 279 -22.18 -14.31 30.52
C ALA A 279 -20.67 -14.15 30.63
N GLU A 280 -20.02 -13.78 29.53
CA GLU A 280 -18.63 -13.35 29.52
C GLU A 280 -18.58 -11.82 29.62
N PHE A 281 -17.58 -11.28 30.31
CA PHE A 281 -17.40 -9.85 30.47
C PHE A 281 -15.93 -9.44 30.38
N GLY A 282 -15.72 -8.17 30.05
CA GLY A 282 -14.40 -7.59 29.77
C GLY A 282 -14.07 -7.53 28.28
N PRO A 283 -13.08 -6.71 27.90
CA PRO A 283 -12.75 -6.48 26.50
C PRO A 283 -12.26 -7.76 25.79
N PRO A 284 -12.49 -7.92 24.49
CA PRO A 284 -11.99 -9.06 23.72
C PRO A 284 -10.46 -9.10 23.76
N ALA A 285 -9.89 -10.31 23.69
CA ALA A 285 -8.45 -10.51 23.84
C ALA A 285 -7.65 -9.99 22.63
N THR A 286 -8.21 -10.08 21.43
CA THR A 286 -7.51 -9.79 20.17
C THR A 286 -8.35 -8.87 19.30
N PRO A 287 -7.79 -7.73 18.85
CA PRO A 287 -8.43 -6.85 17.87
C PRO A 287 -8.75 -7.58 16.56
N SER A 288 -9.82 -7.15 15.88
CA SER A 288 -10.23 -7.77 14.60
C SER A 288 -9.15 -7.66 13.52
N GLY A 289 -8.43 -6.54 13.47
CA GLY A 289 -7.36 -6.31 12.51
C GLY A 289 -6.11 -7.17 12.71
N GLU A 290 -5.95 -7.80 13.87
CA GLU A 290 -4.82 -8.70 14.17
C GLU A 290 -5.12 -10.17 13.82
N ARG A 291 -6.31 -10.47 13.31
CA ARG A 291 -6.69 -11.83 12.92
C ARG A 291 -6.09 -12.19 11.57
N PRO A 292 -5.41 -13.32 11.43
CA PRO A 292 -4.72 -13.68 10.19
C PRO A 292 -5.68 -14.01 9.02
N ASP A 293 -6.95 -14.25 9.29
CA ASP A 293 -7.98 -14.60 8.31
C ASP A 293 -8.73 -13.41 7.71
N VAL A 294 -8.45 -12.19 8.19
CA VAL A 294 -9.14 -10.95 7.76
C VAL A 294 -8.68 -10.48 6.38
N SER A 295 -7.41 -10.69 6.02
CA SER A 295 -6.81 -10.26 4.74
C SER A 295 -6.90 -11.33 3.64
N ALA A 296 -6.68 -10.91 2.38
CA ALA A 296 -6.51 -11.83 1.27
C ALA A 296 -5.31 -12.74 1.49
N LEU A 297 -5.45 -14.01 1.13
CA LEU A 297 -4.34 -14.95 1.25
C LEU A 297 -3.26 -14.63 0.20
N PRO A 298 -1.97 -14.67 0.59
CA PRO A 298 -0.85 -14.52 -0.33
C PRO A 298 -0.95 -15.48 -1.51
N ALA A 299 -0.46 -15.06 -2.68
CA ALA A 299 -0.49 -15.85 -3.91
C ALA A 299 -1.87 -16.45 -4.24
N SER A 300 -2.95 -15.79 -3.83
CA SER A 300 -4.35 -16.26 -3.97
C SER A 300 -4.58 -17.66 -3.37
N ALA A 301 -3.87 -18.02 -2.31
CA ALA A 301 -3.86 -19.33 -1.66
C ALA A 301 -3.40 -20.50 -2.56
N LEU A 302 -2.74 -20.23 -3.68
CA LEU A 302 -2.26 -21.27 -4.60
C LEU A 302 -0.86 -21.78 -4.23
N LEU A 303 -0.04 -20.91 -3.62
CA LEU A 303 1.33 -21.19 -3.16
C LEU A 303 1.60 -20.47 -1.83
N PRO A 304 2.58 -20.94 -1.05
CA PRO A 304 3.11 -20.15 0.06
C PRO A 304 3.61 -18.79 -0.46
N GLY A 305 3.18 -17.71 0.19
CA GLY A 305 3.55 -16.36 -0.21
C GLY A 305 4.99 -16.00 0.15
N ILE A 306 5.62 -15.17 -0.66
CA ILE A 306 6.92 -14.55 -0.37
C ILE A 306 6.68 -13.07 -0.09
N GLY A 307 6.59 -12.71 1.19
CA GLY A 307 6.34 -11.35 1.64
C GLY A 307 7.61 -10.50 1.75
N GLY A 308 7.45 -9.18 1.67
CA GLY A 308 8.53 -8.21 1.83
C GLY A 308 9.39 -8.00 0.58
N LEU A 309 10.57 -7.42 0.80
CA LEU A 309 11.59 -7.18 -0.23
C LEU A 309 12.80 -8.08 0.01
N HIS A 310 13.36 -8.56 -1.08
CA HIS A 310 14.50 -9.47 -1.08
C HIS A 310 15.66 -8.90 -1.89
N VAL A 311 16.85 -9.36 -1.59
CA VAL A 311 18.03 -9.10 -2.42
C VAL A 311 18.09 -10.17 -3.51
N GLY A 312 18.34 -9.72 -4.74
CA GLY A 312 18.64 -10.59 -5.87
C GLY A 312 19.94 -10.19 -6.54
N VAL A 313 20.51 -11.09 -7.32
CA VAL A 313 21.67 -10.82 -8.16
C VAL A 313 21.32 -11.18 -9.60
N VAL A 314 21.56 -10.28 -10.54
CA VAL A 314 21.28 -10.50 -11.96
C VAL A 314 22.15 -11.65 -12.49
N SER A 315 21.50 -12.66 -13.03
CA SER A 315 22.16 -13.87 -13.58
C SER A 315 22.23 -13.85 -15.11
N GLN A 316 21.15 -13.40 -15.78
CA GLN A 316 21.04 -13.40 -17.24
C GLN A 316 20.07 -12.32 -17.72
N LEU A 317 20.39 -11.66 -18.83
CA LEU A 317 19.54 -10.62 -19.39
C LEU A 317 18.63 -11.13 -20.52
N ALA A 318 19.14 -12.06 -21.33
CA ALA A 318 18.42 -12.61 -22.49
C ALA A 318 18.98 -13.99 -22.88
N PRO A 319 18.23 -14.85 -23.61
CA PRO A 319 16.82 -14.66 -24.01
C PRO A 319 15.85 -14.99 -22.86
N ASP A 320 14.76 -14.23 -22.73
CA ASP A 320 13.64 -14.59 -21.89
C ASP A 320 12.82 -15.70 -22.56
N PRO A 321 12.62 -16.86 -21.93
CA PRO A 321 11.89 -17.98 -22.53
C PRO A 321 10.43 -17.67 -22.91
N ALA A 322 9.80 -16.73 -22.21
CA ALA A 322 8.41 -16.33 -22.49
C ALA A 322 8.30 -15.09 -23.39
N GLY A 323 9.42 -14.41 -23.71
CA GLY A 323 9.40 -13.19 -24.52
C GLY A 323 8.74 -11.99 -23.84
N GLU A 324 8.68 -11.94 -22.51
CA GLU A 324 7.99 -10.91 -21.72
C GLU A 324 8.92 -9.81 -21.20
N MET A 325 10.10 -9.66 -21.79
CA MET A 325 11.08 -8.63 -21.40
C MET A 325 11.55 -8.77 -19.93
N ARG A 326 11.67 -10.01 -19.44
CA ARG A 326 12.16 -10.33 -18.10
C ARG A 326 13.68 -10.52 -18.10
N ILE A 327 14.28 -10.34 -16.95
CA ILE A 327 15.67 -10.71 -16.66
C ILE A 327 15.71 -11.87 -15.69
N GLN A 328 16.71 -12.73 -15.79
CA GLN A 328 16.90 -13.79 -14.82
C GLN A 328 17.72 -13.28 -13.64
N ILE A 329 17.21 -13.52 -12.46
CA ILE A 329 17.84 -13.15 -11.19
C ILE A 329 18.02 -14.39 -10.32
N ARG A 330 19.04 -14.37 -9.49
CA ARG A 330 19.24 -15.32 -8.39
C ARG A 330 18.83 -14.64 -7.09
N VAL A 331 17.92 -15.24 -6.35
CA VAL A 331 17.46 -14.78 -5.04
C VAL A 331 18.02 -15.70 -3.96
N PRO A 332 19.06 -15.32 -3.20
CA PRO A 332 19.76 -16.20 -2.25
C PRO A 332 18.83 -16.79 -1.18
N ALA A 333 17.80 -16.06 -0.76
CA ALA A 333 16.81 -16.53 0.21
C ALA A 333 15.98 -17.73 -0.28
N LEU A 334 16.00 -18.03 -1.58
CA LEU A 334 15.27 -19.13 -2.20
C LEU A 334 16.19 -20.29 -2.63
N GLU A 335 17.48 -20.23 -2.33
CA GLU A 335 18.43 -21.30 -2.61
C GLU A 335 18.24 -22.45 -1.62
N GLY A 336 18.33 -23.69 -2.13
CA GLY A 336 18.39 -24.88 -1.29
C GLY A 336 19.69 -25.01 -0.50
N ALA A 337 19.75 -25.94 0.43
CA ALA A 337 20.93 -26.19 1.26
C ALA A 337 22.18 -26.61 0.45
N ASP A 338 21.99 -27.08 -0.77
CA ASP A 338 23.01 -27.46 -1.75
C ASP A 338 23.47 -26.29 -2.63
N GLY A 339 22.95 -25.08 -2.39
CA GLY A 339 23.19 -23.90 -3.21
C GLY A 339 22.51 -23.94 -4.59
N ALA A 340 21.65 -24.95 -4.83
CA ALA A 340 20.90 -25.03 -6.07
C ALA A 340 19.57 -24.28 -5.97
N GLY A 341 19.06 -23.82 -7.11
CA GLY A 341 17.79 -23.10 -7.19
C GLY A 341 17.96 -21.58 -7.07
N GLY A 342 16.91 -20.90 -6.64
CA GLY A 342 16.88 -19.43 -6.47
C GLY A 342 16.85 -18.63 -7.77
N LEU A 343 16.87 -19.26 -8.95
CA LEU A 343 16.82 -18.58 -10.26
C LEU A 343 15.37 -18.33 -10.68
N LEU A 344 15.04 -17.08 -10.91
CA LEU A 344 13.70 -16.64 -11.34
C LEU A 344 13.79 -15.66 -12.50
N TRP A 345 12.80 -15.71 -13.41
CA TRP A 345 12.61 -14.68 -14.43
C TRP A 345 11.70 -13.59 -13.89
N ALA A 346 12.25 -12.40 -13.69
CA ALA A 346 11.59 -11.25 -13.08
C ALA A 346 11.35 -10.12 -14.07
N ARG A 347 10.20 -9.47 -13.98
CA ARG A 347 9.94 -8.21 -14.69
C ARG A 347 10.83 -7.11 -14.11
N LEU A 348 11.25 -6.16 -14.95
CA LEU A 348 12.05 -5.02 -14.52
C LEU A 348 11.19 -3.75 -14.51
N ALA A 349 11.05 -3.13 -13.34
CA ALA A 349 10.43 -1.81 -13.24
C ALA A 349 11.35 -0.74 -13.85
N GLN A 350 10.78 0.15 -14.65
CA GLN A 350 11.44 1.30 -15.25
C GLN A 350 10.73 2.59 -14.80
N TRP A 351 11.40 3.73 -14.85
CA TRP A 351 10.80 5.03 -14.50
C TRP A 351 9.57 5.35 -15.35
N THR A 352 9.63 4.99 -16.64
CA THR A 352 8.52 5.03 -17.57
C THR A 352 8.71 3.94 -18.62
N ALA A 353 7.63 3.26 -18.98
CA ALA A 353 7.61 2.21 -19.97
C ALA A 353 6.30 2.27 -20.75
N SER A 354 6.38 2.37 -22.08
CA SER A 354 5.23 2.43 -22.97
C SER A 354 5.56 1.77 -24.32
N ALA A 355 4.59 1.71 -25.21
CA ALA A 355 4.73 1.11 -26.54
C ALA A 355 5.70 1.94 -27.41
N GLY A 356 6.95 1.48 -27.50
CA GLY A 356 7.99 2.09 -28.33
C GLY A 356 8.70 3.31 -27.75
N PHE A 357 8.38 3.74 -26.50
CA PHE A 357 9.08 4.83 -25.83
C PHE A 357 9.12 4.62 -24.31
N GLY A 358 10.06 5.28 -23.63
CA GLY A 358 10.27 5.19 -22.18
C GLY A 358 11.75 5.20 -21.81
N ALA A 359 12.05 4.96 -20.53
CA ALA A 359 13.41 4.76 -20.05
C ALA A 359 13.79 3.28 -20.22
N PHE A 360 14.99 3.01 -20.70
CA PHE A 360 15.48 1.64 -20.86
C PHE A 360 16.89 1.51 -20.27
N PHE A 361 16.94 1.23 -18.97
CA PHE A 361 18.15 1.00 -18.21
C PHE A 361 18.06 -0.38 -17.56
N VAL A 362 18.80 -1.34 -18.11
CA VAL A 362 18.83 -2.71 -17.62
C VAL A 362 20.10 -2.89 -16.78
N PRO A 363 20.00 -3.46 -15.56
CA PRO A 363 21.19 -3.76 -14.76
C PRO A 363 22.07 -4.80 -15.44
N GLU A 364 23.37 -4.78 -15.14
CA GLU A 364 24.33 -5.72 -15.69
C GLU A 364 24.30 -7.07 -14.93
N VAL A 365 24.78 -8.13 -15.58
CA VAL A 365 24.97 -9.42 -14.92
C VAL A 365 25.94 -9.27 -13.75
N GLY A 366 25.53 -9.74 -12.58
CA GLY A 366 26.26 -9.60 -11.32
C GLY A 366 25.82 -8.43 -10.45
N ASP A 367 24.96 -7.53 -10.96
CA ASP A 367 24.44 -6.43 -10.16
C ASP A 367 23.47 -6.93 -9.09
N GLU A 368 23.56 -6.29 -7.93
CA GLU A 368 22.63 -6.49 -6.82
C GLU A 368 21.35 -5.69 -7.05
N VAL A 369 20.19 -6.33 -6.89
CA VAL A 369 18.88 -5.76 -7.16
C VAL A 369 17.89 -6.00 -6.01
N VAL A 370 16.94 -5.08 -5.86
CA VAL A 370 15.79 -5.23 -4.95
C VAL A 370 14.68 -5.96 -5.66
N VAL A 371 14.20 -7.05 -5.05
CA VAL A 371 13.17 -7.92 -5.60
C VAL A 371 11.94 -7.91 -4.71
N GLY A 372 10.78 -7.68 -5.29
CA GLY A 372 9.47 -7.90 -4.68
C GLY A 372 8.67 -8.92 -5.46
N PHE A 373 7.49 -9.28 -4.93
CA PHE A 373 6.58 -10.24 -5.56
C PHE A 373 5.17 -9.64 -5.61
N PHE A 374 4.55 -9.59 -6.79
CA PHE A 374 3.17 -9.13 -6.92
C PHE A 374 2.23 -10.07 -6.16
N ASN A 375 1.43 -9.51 -5.25
CA ASN A 375 0.53 -10.27 -4.37
C ASN A 375 1.25 -11.39 -3.59
N GLU A 376 2.55 -11.16 -3.25
CA GLU A 376 3.41 -12.15 -2.59
C GLU A 376 3.53 -13.49 -3.36
N ASP A 377 3.17 -13.52 -4.64
CA ASP A 377 3.17 -14.72 -5.47
C ASP A 377 4.57 -14.99 -6.02
N PRO A 378 5.21 -16.12 -5.64
CA PRO A 378 6.56 -16.46 -6.10
C PRO A 378 6.68 -16.60 -7.62
N ARG A 379 5.59 -16.75 -8.36
CA ARG A 379 5.58 -16.81 -9.82
C ARG A 379 5.68 -15.45 -10.50
N HIS A 380 5.49 -14.36 -9.75
CA HIS A 380 5.44 -13.00 -10.28
C HIS A 380 6.46 -12.06 -9.63
N PRO A 381 7.77 -12.39 -9.71
CA PRO A 381 8.82 -11.51 -9.19
C PRO A 381 8.95 -10.23 -10.03
N VAL A 382 9.32 -9.15 -9.36
CA VAL A 382 9.61 -7.84 -9.97
C VAL A 382 10.88 -7.25 -9.38
N VAL A 383 11.81 -6.83 -10.24
CA VAL A 383 12.99 -6.05 -9.87
C VAL A 383 12.58 -4.58 -9.80
N LEU A 384 12.77 -3.95 -8.66
CA LEU A 384 12.40 -2.57 -8.38
C LEU A 384 13.53 -1.56 -8.64
N GLY A 385 14.78 -2.02 -8.62
CA GLY A 385 15.97 -1.20 -8.86
C GLY A 385 17.24 -1.93 -8.47
N SER A 386 18.40 -1.31 -8.74
CA SER A 386 19.73 -1.81 -8.38
C SER A 386 20.26 -1.14 -7.12
N LEU A 387 21.17 -1.80 -6.41
CA LEU A 387 21.80 -1.32 -5.19
C LEU A 387 23.31 -1.12 -5.41
N TYR A 388 23.83 0.03 -4.95
CA TYR A 388 25.25 0.20 -4.78
C TYR A 388 25.74 -0.46 -3.49
N SER A 389 26.96 -0.93 -3.48
CA SER A 389 27.57 -1.59 -2.34
C SER A 389 29.06 -1.25 -2.23
N ALA A 390 29.74 -1.76 -1.20
CA ALA A 390 31.19 -1.64 -1.09
C ALA A 390 31.93 -2.30 -2.27
N LYS A 391 31.33 -3.34 -2.87
CA LYS A 391 31.85 -4.04 -4.04
C LYS A 391 31.50 -3.32 -5.36
N HIS A 392 30.28 -2.84 -5.50
CA HIS A 392 29.75 -2.13 -6.66
C HIS A 392 29.50 -0.67 -6.27
N ARG A 393 30.57 0.15 -6.37
CA ARG A 393 30.53 1.55 -5.95
C ARG A 393 29.80 2.41 -6.97
N SER A 394 29.20 3.50 -6.51
CA SER A 394 28.59 4.50 -7.38
C SER A 394 29.64 5.20 -8.26
N PRO A 395 29.28 5.68 -9.46
CA PRO A 395 30.19 6.41 -10.37
C PRO A 395 30.61 7.77 -9.81
N VAL A 396 29.90 8.28 -8.81
CA VAL A 396 30.18 9.53 -8.10
C VAL A 396 30.29 9.22 -6.62
N GLU A 397 31.29 9.78 -5.96
CA GLU A 397 31.44 9.64 -4.51
C GLU A 397 30.28 10.33 -3.79
N MET A 398 29.69 9.62 -2.82
CA MET A 398 28.61 10.16 -2.02
C MET A 398 29.17 11.18 -1.03
N ALA A 399 28.80 12.45 -1.18
CA ALA A 399 29.20 13.55 -0.32
C ALA A 399 27.98 14.16 0.37
N ALA A 400 28.17 14.72 1.58
CA ALA A 400 27.11 15.37 2.34
C ALA A 400 26.48 16.57 1.58
N SER A 401 27.25 17.23 0.71
CA SER A 401 26.77 18.32 -0.12
C SER A 401 25.78 17.88 -1.20
N ASN A 402 25.79 16.59 -1.56
CA ASN A 402 24.96 16.00 -2.63
C ASN A 402 24.92 16.86 -3.92
N ARG A 403 26.07 17.48 -4.27
CA ARG A 403 26.15 18.45 -5.38
C ARG A 403 26.09 17.81 -6.76
N LEU A 404 26.61 16.58 -6.91
CA LEU A 404 26.73 15.91 -8.20
C LEU A 404 25.64 14.86 -8.39
N LYS A 405 25.00 14.86 -9.56
CA LYS A 405 24.10 13.81 -10.05
C LYS A 405 24.58 13.36 -11.42
N SER A 406 24.56 12.05 -11.70
CA SER A 406 25.04 11.58 -12.98
C SER A 406 24.36 10.30 -13.46
N PHE A 407 24.28 10.17 -14.78
CA PHE A 407 24.07 8.91 -15.47
C PHE A 407 25.40 8.51 -16.12
N THR A 408 25.90 7.33 -15.78
CA THR A 408 27.15 6.83 -16.32
C THR A 408 26.94 5.45 -16.91
N THR A 409 27.27 5.26 -18.18
CA THR A 409 27.18 3.97 -18.86
C THR A 409 28.40 3.12 -18.56
N ARG A 410 28.32 1.81 -18.82
CA ARG A 410 29.45 0.87 -18.66
C ARG A 410 30.69 1.28 -19.44
N SER A 411 30.52 1.89 -20.60
CA SER A 411 31.63 2.39 -21.44
C SER A 411 32.22 3.73 -20.98
N GLY A 412 31.71 4.33 -19.91
CA GLY A 412 32.18 5.60 -19.35
C GLY A 412 31.56 6.85 -19.99
N HIS A 413 30.55 6.72 -20.83
CA HIS A 413 29.75 7.88 -21.25
C HIS A 413 28.99 8.43 -20.06
N ARG A 414 29.06 9.76 -19.84
CA ARG A 414 28.54 10.40 -18.64
C ARG A 414 27.71 11.62 -18.95
N PHE A 415 26.56 11.70 -18.32
CA PHE A 415 25.73 12.90 -18.25
C PHE A 415 25.66 13.32 -16.78
N GLU A 416 26.17 14.52 -16.48
CA GLU A 416 26.35 15.01 -15.12
C GLU A 416 25.74 16.38 -14.92
N PHE A 417 25.16 16.59 -13.72
CA PHE A 417 24.69 17.86 -13.21
C PHE A 417 25.52 18.23 -11.97
N ASP A 418 26.05 19.44 -11.95
CA ASP A 418 26.68 20.05 -10.77
C ASP A 418 25.81 21.19 -10.26
N ASP A 419 25.07 20.94 -9.20
CA ASP A 419 24.13 21.91 -8.62
C ASP A 419 24.85 23.09 -7.95
N LEU A 420 26.10 22.93 -7.50
CA LEU A 420 26.85 24.00 -6.85
C LEU A 420 27.39 24.99 -7.88
N ASP A 421 28.02 24.48 -8.92
CA ASP A 421 28.60 25.30 -9.97
C ASP A 421 27.59 25.61 -11.09
N GLN A 422 26.38 25.03 -11.02
CA GLN A 422 25.32 25.23 -12.03
C GLN A 422 25.81 24.86 -13.44
N VAL A 423 26.39 23.64 -13.54
CA VAL A 423 26.99 23.14 -14.78
C VAL A 423 26.33 21.82 -15.17
N VAL A 424 26.00 21.70 -16.45
CA VAL A 424 25.56 20.44 -17.07
C VAL A 424 26.65 19.99 -18.05
N THR A 425 27.10 18.74 -17.93
CA THR A 425 28.15 18.18 -18.76
C THR A 425 27.73 16.86 -19.37
N LEU A 426 27.89 16.72 -20.69
CA LEU A 426 27.87 15.44 -21.41
C LEU A 426 29.28 15.10 -21.84
N THR A 427 29.80 13.94 -21.44
CA THR A 427 31.15 13.50 -21.75
C THR A 427 31.14 12.11 -22.35
N THR A 428 31.89 11.88 -23.43
CA THR A 428 32.16 10.54 -23.93
C THR A 428 33.49 10.02 -23.38
N ASN A 429 33.65 8.70 -23.36
CA ASN A 429 34.89 8.09 -22.85
C ASN A 429 36.17 8.58 -23.58
N ALA A 430 36.07 8.94 -24.85
CA ALA A 430 37.16 9.47 -25.64
C ALA A 430 37.44 10.98 -25.42
N GLY A 431 36.68 11.66 -24.57
CA GLY A 431 36.91 13.04 -24.18
C GLY A 431 36.09 14.08 -24.95
N ASN A 432 35.17 13.69 -25.84
CA ASN A 432 34.26 14.67 -26.41
C ASN A 432 33.33 15.21 -25.30
N ARG A 433 33.12 16.52 -25.25
CA ARG A 433 32.37 17.20 -24.19
C ARG A 433 31.42 18.27 -24.71
N VAL A 434 30.26 18.31 -24.14
CA VAL A 434 29.32 19.44 -24.21
C VAL A 434 29.12 19.96 -22.78
N VAL A 435 29.39 21.25 -22.59
CA VAL A 435 29.27 21.89 -21.25
C VAL A 435 28.37 23.10 -21.37
N LEU A 436 27.34 23.13 -20.49
CA LEU A 436 26.52 24.30 -20.29
C LEU A 436 26.84 24.80 -18.88
N SER A 437 27.35 26.03 -18.75
CA SER A 437 27.80 26.60 -17.49
C SER A 437 27.08 27.94 -17.24
N ASP A 438 26.19 27.97 -16.26
CA ASP A 438 25.58 29.23 -15.80
C ASP A 438 26.64 30.07 -15.05
N LYS A 439 27.51 29.40 -14.30
CA LYS A 439 28.61 30.04 -13.57
C LYS A 439 29.51 30.86 -14.52
N ASP A 440 29.92 30.28 -15.63
CA ASP A 440 30.79 30.91 -16.60
C ASP A 440 30.02 31.64 -17.72
N LYS A 441 28.67 31.56 -17.66
CA LYS A 441 27.75 32.11 -18.66
C LYS A 441 28.15 31.63 -20.08
N SER A 442 28.44 30.33 -20.21
CA SER A 442 29.00 29.79 -21.45
C SER A 442 28.40 28.44 -21.86
N ILE A 443 28.40 28.21 -23.17
CA ILE A 443 28.20 26.90 -23.79
C ILE A 443 29.46 26.52 -24.52
N MET A 444 29.99 25.32 -24.25
CA MET A 444 31.24 24.85 -24.84
C MET A 444 31.07 23.45 -25.42
N LEU A 445 31.54 23.28 -26.66
CA LEU A 445 31.72 21.98 -27.31
C LEU A 445 33.20 21.76 -27.51
N VAL A 446 33.70 20.60 -27.09
CA VAL A 446 35.10 20.21 -27.29
C VAL A 446 35.11 18.76 -27.76
N ASP A 447 35.88 18.48 -28.83
CA ASP A 447 36.09 17.11 -29.25
C ASP A 447 37.44 16.56 -28.72
N GLN A 448 37.63 15.27 -28.91
CA GLN A 448 38.88 14.57 -28.53
C GLN A 448 40.13 15.06 -29.26
N ASN A 449 39.99 15.82 -30.35
CA ASN A 449 41.08 16.38 -31.14
C ASN A 449 41.34 17.85 -30.77
N HIS A 450 40.71 18.36 -29.73
CA HIS A 450 40.79 19.74 -29.25
C HIS A 450 40.16 20.80 -30.17
N ASN A 451 39.32 20.41 -31.12
CA ASN A 451 38.45 21.37 -31.79
C ASN A 451 37.45 21.90 -30.76
N LYS A 452 37.24 23.22 -30.72
CA LYS A 452 36.48 23.86 -29.68
C LYS A 452 35.57 24.96 -30.25
N LEU A 453 34.29 24.90 -29.84
CA LEU A 453 33.35 25.99 -30.04
C LEU A 453 32.92 26.51 -28.66
N THR A 454 33.07 27.81 -28.44
CA THR A 454 32.68 28.49 -27.20
C THR A 454 31.70 29.61 -27.52
N LEU A 455 30.55 29.62 -26.85
CA LEU A 455 29.63 30.75 -26.83
C LEU A 455 29.73 31.32 -25.41
N GLY A 456 30.07 32.56 -25.25
CA GLY A 456 30.31 33.18 -23.95
C GLY A 456 30.05 34.69 -23.96
N PRO A 457 30.28 35.37 -22.82
CA PRO A 457 30.07 36.81 -22.71
C PRO A 457 30.83 37.64 -23.74
N ASP A 458 32.00 37.17 -24.17
CA ASP A 458 32.86 37.83 -25.15
C ASP A 458 32.50 37.49 -26.60
N GLY A 459 31.43 36.69 -26.81
CA GLY A 459 30.97 36.29 -28.12
C GLY A 459 31.16 34.82 -28.46
N ILE A 460 31.25 34.51 -29.76
CA ILE A 460 31.39 33.15 -30.29
C ILE A 460 32.83 32.94 -30.77
N ARG A 461 33.48 31.90 -30.31
CA ARG A 461 34.84 31.54 -30.69
C ARG A 461 34.92 30.11 -31.22
N LEU A 462 35.45 29.93 -32.42
CA LEU A 462 35.76 28.64 -33.02
C LEU A 462 37.28 28.47 -33.10
N GLU A 463 37.82 27.40 -32.53
CA GLU A 463 39.22 27.07 -32.46
C GLU A 463 39.42 25.63 -32.98
N ALA A 464 40.36 25.47 -33.91
CA ALA A 464 40.73 24.16 -34.41
C ALA A 464 42.26 24.05 -34.51
N PRO A 465 42.91 22.97 -34.01
CA PRO A 465 44.35 22.73 -34.17
C PRO A 465 44.77 22.44 -35.63
N LYS A 466 43.80 22.12 -36.48
CA LYS A 466 43.98 21.85 -37.93
C LYS A 466 43.03 22.74 -38.75
N ASP A 467 42.54 22.22 -39.83
CA ASP A 467 41.74 22.96 -40.81
C ASP A 467 40.31 23.24 -40.31
N VAL A 468 39.80 24.40 -40.69
CA VAL A 468 38.37 24.74 -40.60
C VAL A 468 37.84 24.86 -42.04
N CYS A 469 36.87 24.03 -42.39
CA CYS A 469 36.21 24.07 -43.68
C CYS A 469 34.77 24.51 -43.53
N ILE A 470 34.34 25.56 -44.23
CA ILE A 470 32.97 26.05 -44.26
C ILE A 470 32.42 25.86 -45.67
N THR A 471 31.46 24.98 -45.86
CA THR A 471 30.85 24.67 -47.14
C THR A 471 29.33 24.85 -47.06
N ALA A 472 28.78 25.61 -47.99
CA ALA A 472 27.32 25.78 -48.10
C ALA A 472 26.89 25.50 -49.55
N LYS A 473 25.72 24.86 -49.70
CA LYS A 473 25.04 24.75 -51.00
C LYS A 473 24.33 26.04 -51.43
N GLY A 474 24.08 26.94 -50.51
CA GLY A 474 23.53 28.27 -50.68
C GLY A 474 24.60 29.33 -50.47
N ALA A 475 24.21 30.54 -50.13
CA ALA A 475 25.13 31.65 -49.85
C ALA A 475 25.81 31.54 -48.49
N ILE A 476 27.01 32.06 -48.36
CA ILE A 476 27.67 32.39 -47.10
C ILE A 476 27.72 33.90 -47.01
N THR A 477 27.11 34.49 -45.97
CA THR A 477 27.11 35.95 -45.72
C THR A 477 27.87 36.24 -44.43
N LEU A 478 28.82 37.16 -44.46
CA LEU A 478 29.50 37.69 -43.29
C LEU A 478 29.10 39.16 -43.16
N ASP A 479 28.39 39.50 -42.12
CA ASP A 479 27.92 40.87 -41.83
C ASP A 479 28.33 41.27 -40.41
N ALA A 480 28.95 42.41 -40.26
CA ALA A 480 29.38 42.92 -38.96
C ALA A 480 29.26 44.44 -38.90
N VAL A 481 28.77 44.99 -37.79
CA VAL A 481 28.76 46.41 -37.51
C VAL A 481 30.20 46.92 -37.31
N GLY A 482 31.08 46.11 -36.77
CA GLY A 482 32.49 46.41 -36.59
C GLY A 482 33.34 45.90 -37.76
N ALA A 483 34.65 45.78 -37.56
CA ALA A 483 35.57 45.33 -38.59
C ALA A 483 35.47 43.82 -38.85
N ILE A 484 35.56 43.40 -40.09
CA ILE A 484 35.85 42.03 -40.50
C ILE A 484 37.35 41.95 -40.83
N THR A 485 38.10 41.14 -40.09
CA THR A 485 39.55 40.97 -40.27
C THR A 485 39.84 39.56 -40.75
N LEU A 486 40.53 39.45 -41.90
CA LEU A 486 41.03 38.18 -42.44
C LEU A 486 42.57 38.25 -42.41
N THR A 487 43.20 37.39 -41.63
CA THR A 487 44.66 37.33 -41.52
C THR A 487 45.17 35.89 -41.78
N SER A 488 46.16 35.74 -42.61
CA SER A 488 46.78 34.46 -42.87
C SER A 488 48.31 34.64 -42.95
N THR A 489 49.10 33.68 -42.49
CA THR A 489 50.51 33.61 -42.72
C THR A 489 50.82 32.96 -44.08
N GLY A 490 49.90 32.28 -44.71
CA GLY A 490 49.91 31.74 -46.05
C GLY A 490 49.08 32.60 -47.01
N ASP A 491 48.60 32.01 -48.07
CA ASP A 491 47.82 32.68 -49.11
C ASP A 491 46.36 32.95 -48.66
N ILE A 492 45.83 34.06 -49.15
CA ILE A 492 44.40 34.33 -49.15
C ILE A 492 43.90 34.31 -50.61
N LYS A 493 43.09 33.35 -51.00
CA LYS A 493 42.54 33.20 -52.34
C LYS A 493 41.08 33.52 -52.37
N SER A 494 40.66 34.42 -53.23
CA SER A 494 39.21 34.72 -53.47
C SER A 494 38.96 34.42 -54.97
N GLU A 495 38.00 33.52 -55.21
CA GLU A 495 37.70 33.05 -56.59
C GLU A 495 36.16 32.95 -56.74
N GLY A 496 35.60 33.44 -57.80
CA GLY A 496 34.19 33.41 -58.10
C GLY A 496 33.89 33.93 -59.51
N LEU A 497 32.64 33.75 -59.95
CA LEU A 497 32.20 34.31 -61.23
C LEU A 497 32.38 35.85 -61.28
N ASN A 498 32.05 36.51 -60.17
CA ASN A 498 32.31 37.94 -59.95
C ASN A 498 32.85 38.15 -58.55
N VAL A 499 33.88 38.97 -58.45
CA VAL A 499 34.43 39.45 -57.16
C VAL A 499 34.28 40.96 -57.15
N SER A 500 33.51 41.53 -56.21
CA SER A 500 33.31 42.98 -56.05
C SER A 500 33.87 43.41 -54.69
N CYS A 501 34.73 44.43 -54.71
CA CYS A 501 35.24 45.06 -53.50
C CYS A 501 34.90 46.54 -53.53
N GLU A 502 34.05 47.02 -52.61
CA GLU A 502 33.60 48.42 -52.52
C GLU A 502 33.94 49.00 -51.19
N ALA A 503 34.49 50.19 -51.14
CA ALA A 503 34.81 50.93 -49.90
C ALA A 503 34.29 52.34 -50.00
N GLN A 504 33.58 52.82 -48.96
CA GLN A 504 33.01 54.20 -48.91
C GLN A 504 34.10 55.27 -48.72
N VAL A 505 35.21 54.95 -48.03
CA VAL A 505 36.22 55.93 -47.69
C VAL A 505 37.54 55.62 -48.38
N GLY A 506 38.04 54.45 -48.27
CA GLY A 506 39.37 54.11 -48.85
C GLY A 506 39.56 52.63 -49.12
N PHE A 507 40.18 52.31 -50.26
CA PHE A 507 40.55 50.99 -50.60
C PHE A 507 42.11 50.93 -50.80
N ILE A 508 42.77 50.09 -50.05
CA ILE A 508 44.26 49.94 -50.16
C ILE A 508 44.53 48.50 -50.56
N ALA A 509 45.20 48.33 -51.69
CA ALA A 509 45.79 47.09 -52.11
C ALA A 509 47.31 47.27 -52.22
N LYS A 510 48.11 46.48 -51.46
CA LYS A 510 49.53 46.65 -51.37
C LYS A 510 50.22 45.28 -51.41
N GLY A 511 51.13 45.08 -52.38
CA GLY A 511 52.09 43.97 -52.41
C GLY A 511 53.51 44.49 -52.12
N THR A 512 54.26 43.75 -51.28
CA THR A 512 55.64 44.10 -50.95
C THR A 512 56.63 43.73 -52.10
N ALA A 513 56.36 42.68 -52.82
CA ALA A 513 57.15 42.22 -53.94
C ALA A 513 56.52 42.58 -55.30
N SER A 514 55.27 42.32 -55.49
CA SER A 514 54.50 42.65 -56.70
C SER A 514 53.03 42.89 -56.41
N ALA A 515 52.42 43.68 -57.25
CA ALA A 515 50.96 43.79 -57.33
C ALA A 515 50.59 43.78 -58.84
N GLU A 516 49.68 42.89 -59.23
CA GLU A 516 49.25 42.76 -60.60
C GLU A 516 47.69 43.00 -60.69
N LEU A 517 47.29 43.80 -61.67
CA LEU A 517 45.94 43.99 -62.05
C LEU A 517 45.82 43.75 -63.55
N SER A 518 45.31 42.60 -63.95
CA SER A 518 45.22 42.18 -65.33
C SER A 518 43.82 41.68 -65.71
N ALA A 519 43.44 41.81 -66.96
CA ALA A 519 42.23 41.25 -67.51
C ALA A 519 42.47 40.78 -68.96
N ALA A 520 41.88 39.67 -69.37
CA ALA A 520 41.93 39.22 -70.77
C ALA A 520 41.17 40.18 -71.70
N GLY A 521 40.18 40.96 -71.18
CA GLY A 521 39.46 41.99 -71.89
C GLY A 521 39.96 43.40 -71.56
N GLN A 522 39.14 44.14 -70.78
CA GLN A 522 39.41 45.54 -70.47
C GLN A 522 39.74 45.75 -68.99
N THR A 523 40.77 46.45 -68.67
CA THR A 523 41.05 47.00 -67.33
C THR A 523 40.79 48.50 -67.38
N THR A 524 39.91 49.00 -66.51
CA THR A 524 39.59 50.43 -66.45
C THR A 524 39.97 50.97 -65.06
N VAL A 525 40.79 51.99 -65.02
CA VAL A 525 41.10 52.77 -63.80
C VAL A 525 40.63 54.18 -63.99
N LYS A 526 39.72 54.65 -63.08
CA LYS A 526 39.19 56.03 -63.13
C LYS A 526 39.37 56.71 -61.78
N GLY A 527 39.69 57.97 -61.80
CA GLY A 527 39.86 58.84 -60.66
C GLY A 527 39.93 60.29 -61.04
N ALA A 528 39.65 61.26 -60.15
CA ALA A 528 39.94 62.68 -60.41
C ALA A 528 41.45 62.93 -60.66
N MET A 529 42.29 62.12 -60.05
CA MET A 529 43.70 62.08 -60.30
C MET A 529 44.21 60.62 -60.28
N VAL A 530 44.93 60.20 -61.27
CA VAL A 530 45.59 58.89 -61.35
C VAL A 530 47.11 59.13 -61.45
N MET A 531 47.84 58.68 -60.45
CA MET A 531 49.32 58.76 -60.40
C MET A 531 49.93 57.37 -60.71
N ILE A 532 50.76 57.28 -61.70
CA ILE A 532 51.52 56.08 -62.08
C ILE A 532 53.01 56.49 -62.05
N ASN A 533 53.78 55.89 -61.14
CA ASN A 533 55.22 56.16 -60.99
C ASN A 533 56.05 55.13 -61.72
#